data_e4cf42e87a6d304da2a1c3df9552f50f
#
_entry.id   e4cf42e87a6d304da2a1c3df9552f50f
#
_cell.length_a   1.000
_cell.length_b   1.000
_cell.length_c   1.000
_cell.angle_alpha   90.00
_cell.angle_beta   90.00
_cell.angle_gamma   90.00
#
_symmetry.space_group_name_H-M   'P 1'
#
loop_
_entity.id
_entity.type
_entity.pdbx_description
1 polymer ?
#
loop_
_entity_poly.entity_id
_entity_poly.type
_entity_poly.pdbx_seq_one_letter_code
_entity_poly.pdbx_strand_id
1 'polypeptide(L)'
;LNPSSAASDVYKRQVLENWEQPNGLKFSKISVPLGVLGVIYESRPNVTVDASCLALKSNNALILRGGSDSYHTSKQLVNIITESFMEANLPENIIQMIPTTDREAVDHLLEMKDYVNVIIPRGGKSLIKKINEKSKIPVIKHLEGLCHVYVDKEADIEIAKNIIFNSKLRRPEICGAAETLLIDLSLIHI
;
A
#
# COMPACT_ATOMS: atom_id res chain seq x y z
N LEU A 1 -8.68 19.23 0.22
CA LEU A 1 -8.95 18.13 -0.72
C LEU A 1 -10.42 17.74 -0.59
N ASN A 2 -11.24 18.20 -1.52
CA ASN A 2 -12.58 17.63 -1.68
C ASN A 2 -12.42 16.25 -2.29
N PRO A 3 -12.59 15.14 -1.55
CA PRO A 3 -12.64 13.84 -2.20
C PRO A 3 -13.89 13.85 -3.07
N SER A 4 -13.72 13.57 -4.36
CA SER A 4 -14.88 13.41 -5.23
C SER A 4 -15.82 12.38 -4.60
N SER A 5 -17.12 12.65 -4.59
CA SER A 5 -18.15 11.75 -4.03
C SER A 5 -18.03 10.31 -4.57
N ALA A 6 -17.59 10.15 -5.82
CA ALA A 6 -17.30 8.86 -6.43
C ALA A 6 -16.16 8.08 -5.74
N ALA A 7 -15.15 8.76 -5.20
CA ALA A 7 -14.06 8.08 -4.50
C ALA A 7 -14.45 7.64 -3.07
N SER A 8 -15.48 8.24 -2.46
CA SER A 8 -15.97 7.83 -1.13
C SER A 8 -16.80 6.55 -1.17
N ASP A 9 -17.36 6.18 -2.30
CA ASP A 9 -18.21 4.98 -2.43
C ASP A 9 -17.40 3.69 -2.69
N VAL A 10 -16.18 3.80 -3.18
CA VAL A 10 -15.35 2.64 -3.57
C VAL A 10 -14.99 1.74 -2.38
N TYR A 11 -14.95 2.28 -1.16
CA TYR A 11 -14.47 1.56 0.03
C TYR A 11 -15.55 1.26 1.08
N LYS A 12 -16.82 1.57 0.78
CA LYS A 12 -17.93 1.19 1.66
C LYS A 12 -18.33 -0.27 1.44
N ARG A 13 -19.05 -0.85 2.40
CA ARG A 13 -19.62 -2.18 2.28
C ARG A 13 -20.62 -2.21 1.11
N GLN A 14 -20.16 -2.66 -0.05
CA GLN A 14 -20.94 -2.68 -1.29
C GLN A 14 -21.14 -4.12 -1.76
N VAL A 15 -22.30 -4.39 -2.34
CA VAL A 15 -22.54 -5.61 -3.07
C VAL A 15 -21.82 -5.49 -4.41
N LEU A 16 -20.78 -6.31 -4.62
CA LEU A 16 -19.96 -6.33 -5.82
C LEU A 16 -20.58 -7.18 -6.91
N GLU A 17 -21.23 -8.28 -6.52
CA GLU A 17 -21.80 -9.29 -7.43
C GLU A 17 -22.89 -10.06 -6.73
N ASN A 18 -23.94 -10.43 -7.48
CA ASN A 18 -24.97 -11.37 -7.04
C ASN A 18 -25.11 -12.45 -8.10
N TRP A 19 -25.24 -13.73 -7.65
CA TRP A 19 -25.51 -14.85 -8.55
C TRP A 19 -26.37 -15.89 -7.85
N GLU A 20 -27.05 -16.72 -8.65
CA GLU A 20 -27.85 -17.83 -8.18
C GLU A 20 -27.31 -19.15 -8.76
N GLN A 21 -27.22 -20.15 -7.93
CA GLN A 21 -26.84 -21.51 -8.35
C GLN A 21 -28.05 -22.27 -8.88
N PRO A 22 -27.84 -23.31 -9.73
CA PRO A 22 -28.95 -24.15 -10.25
C PRO A 22 -29.83 -24.80 -9.19
N ASN A 23 -29.32 -24.94 -7.96
CA ASN A 23 -30.06 -25.48 -6.81
C ASN A 23 -30.88 -24.40 -6.05
N GLY A 24 -30.95 -23.17 -6.57
CA GLY A 24 -31.70 -22.06 -5.97
C GLY A 24 -30.99 -21.28 -4.86
N LEU A 25 -29.74 -21.62 -4.54
CA LEU A 25 -28.94 -20.83 -3.57
C LEU A 25 -28.52 -19.48 -4.16
N LYS A 26 -28.80 -18.41 -3.40
CA LYS A 26 -28.44 -17.02 -3.77
C LYS A 26 -27.19 -16.59 -3.03
N PHE A 27 -26.25 -16.02 -3.77
CA PHE A 27 -24.99 -15.54 -3.26
C PHE A 27 -24.83 -14.04 -3.51
N SER A 28 -24.22 -13.35 -2.56
CA SER A 28 -23.83 -11.95 -2.70
C SER A 28 -22.38 -11.79 -2.28
N LYS A 29 -21.54 -11.26 -3.17
CA LYS A 29 -20.17 -10.87 -2.87
C LYS A 29 -20.17 -9.43 -2.35
N ILE A 30 -19.73 -9.24 -1.14
CA ILE A 30 -19.79 -7.94 -0.46
C ILE A 30 -18.38 -7.52 -0.06
N SER A 31 -18.02 -6.24 -0.29
CA SER A 31 -16.78 -5.65 0.23
C SER A 31 -16.90 -5.41 1.73
N VAL A 32 -15.85 -5.74 2.50
CA VAL A 32 -15.79 -5.50 3.95
C VAL A 32 -14.42 -4.92 4.32
N PRO A 33 -14.31 -4.13 5.40
CA PRO A 33 -13.02 -3.70 5.93
C PRO A 33 -12.16 -4.90 6.34
N LEU A 34 -10.85 -4.74 6.26
CA LEU A 34 -9.90 -5.75 6.75
C LEU A 34 -9.85 -5.78 8.28
N GLY A 35 -10.15 -4.66 8.93
CA GLY A 35 -10.11 -4.48 10.38
C GLY A 35 -8.98 -3.55 10.83
N VAL A 36 -8.09 -4.03 11.69
CA VAL A 36 -6.92 -3.26 12.16
C VAL A 36 -5.70 -3.60 11.31
N LEU A 37 -5.12 -2.59 10.71
CA LEU A 37 -3.92 -2.70 9.87
C LEU A 37 -2.69 -2.26 10.64
N GLY A 38 -1.61 -3.04 10.58
CA GLY A 38 -0.28 -2.63 11.04
C GLY A 38 0.58 -2.21 9.84
N VAL A 39 0.94 -0.94 9.73
CA VAL A 39 1.83 -0.45 8.67
C VAL A 39 3.21 -0.14 9.24
N ILE A 40 4.22 -0.90 8.78
CA ILE A 40 5.62 -0.76 9.19
C ILE A 40 6.40 -0.18 8.02
N TYR A 41 6.99 1.01 8.18
CA TYR A 41 7.65 1.72 7.09
C TYR A 41 8.97 2.38 7.51
N GLU A 42 9.87 2.56 6.53
CA GLU A 42 11.18 3.20 6.70
C GLU A 42 11.19 4.55 5.98
N SER A 43 11.84 5.55 6.61
CA SER A 43 12.30 6.84 6.00
C SER A 43 11.34 7.55 5.04
N ARG A 44 10.03 7.39 5.23
CA ARG A 44 9.00 7.93 4.33
C ARG A 44 7.82 8.52 5.11
N PRO A 45 7.96 9.74 5.66
CA PRO A 45 6.90 10.35 6.49
C PRO A 45 5.58 10.57 5.73
N ASN A 46 5.59 10.71 4.40
CA ASN A 46 4.39 10.78 3.58
C ASN A 46 3.50 9.52 3.71
N VAL A 47 4.11 8.34 3.96
CA VAL A 47 3.36 7.09 4.18
C VAL A 47 2.42 7.21 5.38
N THR A 48 2.78 8.00 6.39
CA THR A 48 1.91 8.28 7.54
C THR A 48 0.55 8.83 7.09
N VAL A 49 0.56 9.83 6.21
CA VAL A 49 -0.65 10.49 5.71
C VAL A 49 -1.39 9.58 4.73
N ASP A 50 -0.66 9.02 3.76
CA ASP A 50 -1.25 8.18 2.70
C ASP A 50 -1.96 6.96 3.30
N ALA A 51 -1.28 6.24 4.22
CA ALA A 51 -1.86 5.06 4.88
C ALA A 51 -3.05 5.44 5.77
N SER A 52 -2.98 6.57 6.49
CA SER A 52 -4.07 7.05 7.33
C SER A 52 -5.32 7.39 6.52
N CYS A 53 -5.15 8.12 5.42
CA CYS A 53 -6.26 8.47 4.52
C CYS A 53 -6.90 7.23 3.90
N LEU A 54 -6.09 6.26 3.45
CA LEU A 54 -6.59 5.02 2.85
C LEU A 54 -7.29 4.14 3.89
N ALA A 55 -6.73 4.00 5.10
CA ALA A 55 -7.34 3.24 6.19
C ALA A 55 -8.70 3.83 6.57
N LEU A 56 -8.76 5.13 6.84
CA LEU A 56 -10.01 5.82 7.17
C LEU A 56 -11.06 5.65 6.07
N LYS A 57 -10.66 5.85 4.82
CA LYS A 57 -11.55 5.77 3.65
C LYS A 57 -12.13 4.37 3.44
N SER A 58 -11.38 3.33 3.82
CA SER A 58 -11.77 1.92 3.73
C SER A 58 -12.35 1.36 5.04
N ASN A 59 -12.68 2.21 6.02
CA ASN A 59 -13.21 1.83 7.33
C ASN A 59 -12.31 0.86 8.12
N ASN A 60 -11.00 1.02 8.00
CA ASN A 60 -10.03 0.27 8.79
C ASN A 60 -9.41 1.15 9.88
N ALA A 61 -9.07 0.55 11.00
CA ALA A 61 -8.19 1.17 11.97
C ALA A 61 -6.72 0.90 11.59
N LEU A 62 -5.81 1.76 12.06
CA LEU A 62 -4.42 1.73 11.63
C LEU A 62 -3.47 1.90 12.81
N ILE A 63 -2.47 1.02 12.90
CA ILE A 63 -1.32 1.14 13.77
C ILE A 63 -0.09 1.40 12.91
N LEU A 64 0.56 2.54 13.12
CA LEU A 64 1.73 3.01 12.39
C LEU A 64 3.01 2.74 13.15
N ARG A 65 4.03 2.21 12.45
CA ARG A 65 5.39 2.12 12.97
C ARG A 65 6.36 2.67 11.92
N GLY A 66 6.75 3.93 12.07
CA GLY A 66 7.72 4.61 11.22
C GLY A 66 9.17 4.29 11.58
N GLY A 67 10.10 4.59 10.68
CA GLY A 67 11.53 4.54 10.93
C GLY A 67 11.99 5.58 11.97
N SER A 68 13.13 5.31 12.61
CA SER A 68 13.69 6.19 13.65
C SER A 68 14.07 7.58 13.15
N ASP A 69 14.56 7.66 11.92
CA ASP A 69 15.01 8.89 11.24
C ASP A 69 13.86 9.86 10.93
N SER A 70 12.66 9.36 10.72
CA SER A 70 11.46 10.16 10.43
C SER A 70 10.45 10.21 11.58
N TYR A 71 10.80 9.68 12.77
CA TYR A 71 9.90 9.52 13.89
C TYR A 71 9.19 10.80 14.31
N HIS A 72 9.94 11.90 14.52
CA HIS A 72 9.38 13.17 14.97
C HIS A 72 8.41 13.78 13.95
N THR A 73 8.76 13.71 12.66
CA THR A 73 7.87 14.17 11.58
C THR A 73 6.60 13.34 11.51
N SER A 74 6.73 12.01 11.55
CA SER A 74 5.58 11.10 11.52
C SER A 74 4.68 11.28 12.73
N LYS A 75 5.25 11.49 13.92
CA LYS A 75 4.49 11.77 15.15
C LYS A 75 3.68 13.07 15.03
N GLN A 76 4.30 14.14 14.51
CA GLN A 76 3.59 15.40 14.30
C GLN A 76 2.46 15.27 13.28
N LEU A 77 2.66 14.51 12.20
CA LEU A 77 1.61 14.23 11.22
C LEU A 77 0.44 13.47 11.84
N VAL A 78 0.71 12.46 12.69
CA VAL A 78 -0.35 11.73 13.40
C VAL A 78 -1.13 12.65 14.34
N ASN A 79 -0.46 13.56 15.06
CA ASN A 79 -1.14 14.52 15.92
C ASN A 79 -2.12 15.40 15.12
N ILE A 80 -1.68 15.95 13.99
CA ILE A 80 -2.52 16.78 13.10
C ILE A 80 -3.73 15.96 12.58
N ILE A 81 -3.52 14.71 12.21
CA ILE A 81 -4.59 13.82 11.75
C ILE A 81 -5.59 13.58 12.89
N THR A 82 -5.11 13.32 14.11
CA THR A 82 -5.96 13.08 15.28
C THR A 82 -6.78 14.34 15.65
N GLU A 83 -6.16 15.51 15.61
CA GLU A 83 -6.86 16.80 15.80
C GLU A 83 -8.00 16.97 14.78
N SER A 84 -7.70 16.68 13.50
CA SER A 84 -8.72 16.71 12.43
C SER A 84 -9.87 15.72 12.64
N PHE A 85 -9.59 14.57 13.27
CA PHE A 85 -10.65 13.62 13.63
C PHE A 85 -11.56 14.14 14.73
N MET A 86 -11.00 14.80 15.75
CA MET A 86 -11.79 15.43 16.80
C MET A 86 -12.69 16.52 16.24
N GLU A 87 -12.18 17.36 15.33
CA GLU A 87 -12.98 18.37 14.64
C GLU A 87 -14.12 17.77 13.81
N ALA A 88 -13.90 16.60 13.21
CA ALA A 88 -14.88 15.86 12.43
C ALA A 88 -15.79 14.95 13.26
N ASN A 89 -15.71 14.98 14.60
CA ASN A 89 -16.42 14.07 15.53
C ASN A 89 -16.17 12.58 15.23
N LEU A 90 -14.95 12.23 14.80
CA LEU A 90 -14.50 10.86 14.63
C LEU A 90 -13.72 10.40 15.87
N PRO A 91 -13.71 9.08 16.17
CA PRO A 91 -12.92 8.56 17.28
C PRO A 91 -11.42 8.82 17.07
N GLU A 92 -10.74 9.35 18.08
CA GLU A 92 -9.30 9.68 18.01
C GLU A 92 -8.39 8.44 17.82
N ASN A 93 -8.86 7.27 18.25
CA ASN A 93 -8.07 6.03 18.25
C ASN A 93 -8.10 5.25 16.95
N ILE A 94 -8.69 5.78 15.87
CA ILE A 94 -8.73 5.12 14.55
C ILE A 94 -7.31 4.97 13.99
N ILE A 95 -6.47 6.00 14.16
CA ILE A 95 -5.07 6.00 13.71
C ILE A 95 -4.18 6.15 14.93
N GLN A 96 -3.28 5.21 15.14
CA GLN A 96 -2.35 5.21 16.24
C GLN A 96 -0.93 5.04 15.74
N MET A 97 0.04 5.61 16.45
CA MET A 97 1.46 5.42 16.17
C MET A 97 2.14 4.81 17.39
N ILE A 98 2.98 3.80 17.17
CA ILE A 98 3.80 3.21 18.23
C ILE A 98 4.76 4.29 18.76
N PRO A 99 4.71 4.62 20.07
CA PRO A 99 5.40 5.78 20.64
C PRO A 99 6.89 5.55 20.93
N THR A 100 7.52 4.59 20.23
CA THR A 100 8.95 4.28 20.39
C THR A 100 9.61 3.97 19.06
N THR A 101 10.90 4.25 18.98
CA THR A 101 11.76 3.87 17.85
C THR A 101 12.40 2.48 18.03
N ASP A 102 12.13 1.81 19.15
CA ASP A 102 12.70 0.52 19.47
C ASP A 102 12.31 -0.56 18.45
N ARG A 103 13.28 -1.38 18.07
CA ARG A 103 13.04 -2.48 17.12
C ARG A 103 12.25 -3.63 17.71
N GLU A 104 12.31 -3.79 19.03
CA GLU A 104 11.53 -4.80 19.77
C GLU A 104 10.02 -4.54 19.65
N ALA A 105 9.61 -3.28 19.56
CA ALA A 105 8.22 -2.92 19.35
C ALA A 105 7.65 -3.47 18.02
N VAL A 106 8.50 -3.64 17.01
CA VAL A 106 8.09 -4.31 15.75
C VAL A 106 7.84 -5.78 16.02
N ASP A 107 8.75 -6.46 16.76
CA ASP A 107 8.63 -7.89 17.05
C ASP A 107 7.34 -8.15 17.87
N HIS A 108 7.02 -7.30 18.85
CA HIS A 108 5.77 -7.36 19.60
C HIS A 108 4.53 -7.16 18.71
N LEU A 109 4.56 -6.14 17.83
CA LEU A 109 3.44 -5.89 16.92
C LEU A 109 3.14 -7.11 16.02
N LEU A 110 4.18 -7.81 15.54
CA LEU A 110 4.06 -8.98 14.68
C LEU A 110 3.44 -10.20 15.39
N GLU A 111 3.39 -10.20 16.71
CA GLU A 111 2.78 -11.24 17.54
C GLU A 111 1.32 -10.97 17.91
N MET A 112 0.83 -9.74 17.72
CA MET A 112 -0.50 -9.28 18.17
C MET A 112 -1.64 -9.75 17.24
N LYS A 113 -1.68 -11.04 16.91
CA LYS A 113 -2.67 -11.65 15.98
C LYS A 113 -4.13 -11.48 16.41
N ASP A 114 -4.38 -11.31 17.71
CA ASP A 114 -5.73 -11.16 18.27
C ASP A 114 -6.25 -9.71 18.13
N TYR A 115 -5.37 -8.75 17.82
CA TYR A 115 -5.67 -7.32 17.72
C TYR A 115 -5.43 -6.74 16.35
N VAL A 116 -4.50 -7.30 15.57
CA VAL A 116 -4.09 -6.82 14.24
C VAL A 116 -4.42 -7.87 13.19
N ASN A 117 -5.14 -7.46 12.15
CA ASN A 117 -5.63 -8.36 11.12
C ASN A 117 -4.64 -8.54 9.96
N VAL A 118 -3.88 -7.50 9.62
CA VAL A 118 -2.96 -7.51 8.47
C VAL A 118 -1.76 -6.61 8.76
N ILE A 119 -0.57 -7.05 8.35
CA ILE A 119 0.65 -6.25 8.35
C ILE A 119 1.01 -5.86 6.91
N ILE A 120 1.33 -4.58 6.71
CA ILE A 120 1.75 -4.01 5.42
C ILE A 120 3.14 -3.38 5.60
N PRO A 121 4.22 -4.09 5.23
CA PRO A 121 5.56 -3.54 5.30
C PRO A 121 5.89 -2.67 4.08
N ARG A 122 6.59 -1.54 4.32
CA ARG A 122 7.10 -0.60 3.31
C ARG A 122 8.55 -0.24 3.62
N GLY A 123 9.50 -0.96 3.06
CA GLY A 123 10.92 -0.75 3.33
C GLY A 123 11.82 -1.64 2.48
N GLY A 124 13.08 -1.73 2.87
CA GLY A 124 14.06 -2.57 2.18
C GLY A 124 13.79 -4.07 2.33
N LYS A 125 14.48 -4.86 1.48
CA LYS A 125 14.35 -6.33 1.44
C LYS A 125 14.58 -6.98 2.80
N SER A 126 15.53 -6.49 3.58
CA SER A 126 15.87 -7.03 4.91
C SER A 126 14.72 -6.90 5.91
N LEU A 127 14.05 -5.73 5.94
CA LEU A 127 12.89 -5.52 6.77
C LEU A 127 11.73 -6.44 6.36
N ILE A 128 11.43 -6.49 5.07
CA ILE A 128 10.33 -7.32 4.54
C ILE A 128 10.58 -8.80 4.84
N LYS A 129 11.82 -9.27 4.67
CA LYS A 129 12.21 -10.65 4.97
C LYS A 129 12.01 -10.95 6.45
N LYS A 130 12.54 -10.10 7.36
CA LYS A 130 12.39 -10.23 8.81
C LYS A 130 10.91 -10.31 9.21
N ILE A 131 10.07 -9.41 8.68
CA ILE A 131 8.64 -9.37 8.96
C ILE A 131 7.96 -10.66 8.51
N ASN A 132 8.27 -11.11 7.29
CA ASN A 132 7.67 -12.33 6.74
C ASN A 132 8.05 -13.60 7.52
N GLU A 133 9.25 -13.66 8.08
CA GLU A 133 9.73 -14.80 8.87
C GLU A 133 9.14 -14.82 10.30
N LYS A 134 8.92 -13.64 10.89
CA LYS A 134 8.50 -13.51 12.30
C LYS A 134 7.02 -13.29 12.51
N SER A 135 6.29 -12.80 11.50
CA SER A 135 4.90 -12.42 11.69
C SER A 135 4.00 -13.62 11.90
N LYS A 136 3.19 -13.55 12.96
CA LYS A 136 2.06 -14.46 13.24
C LYS A 136 0.75 -13.94 12.59
N ILE A 137 0.81 -12.78 11.93
CA ILE A 137 -0.28 -12.06 11.30
C ILE A 137 -0.08 -12.13 9.77
N PRO A 138 -1.15 -12.24 8.96
CA PRO A 138 -1.04 -12.15 7.51
C PRO A 138 -0.29 -10.91 7.04
N VAL A 139 0.64 -11.06 6.08
CA VAL A 139 1.49 -9.98 5.57
C VAL A 139 1.19 -9.74 4.10
N ILE A 140 0.76 -8.51 3.76
CA ILE A 140 0.65 -8.03 2.38
C ILE A 140 1.97 -7.37 2.01
N LYS A 141 2.83 -8.08 1.32
CA LYS A 141 4.19 -7.64 0.99
C LYS A 141 4.36 -7.37 -0.50
N HIS A 142 5.25 -6.43 -0.80
CA HIS A 142 5.81 -6.20 -2.12
C HIS A 142 7.33 -6.27 -2.02
N LEU A 143 7.97 -7.19 -2.75
CA LEU A 143 9.41 -7.37 -2.69
C LEU A 143 10.11 -6.61 -3.82
N GLU A 144 9.78 -6.92 -5.06
CA GLU A 144 10.38 -6.35 -6.26
C GLU A 144 9.33 -6.24 -7.36
N GLY A 145 9.46 -5.22 -8.20
CA GLY A 145 8.73 -5.11 -9.45
C GLY A 145 9.67 -5.51 -10.60
N LEU A 146 9.25 -6.43 -11.43
CA LEU A 146 9.90 -6.73 -12.71
C LEU A 146 9.13 -6.00 -13.80
N CYS A 147 9.49 -4.73 -14.04
CA CYS A 147 8.79 -3.87 -14.97
C CYS A 147 9.26 -4.15 -16.39
N HIS A 148 8.31 -4.41 -17.29
CA HIS A 148 8.57 -4.73 -18.68
C HIS A 148 8.07 -3.58 -19.57
N VAL A 149 8.83 -3.26 -20.60
CA VAL A 149 8.40 -2.42 -21.73
C VAL A 149 8.35 -3.29 -22.95
N TYR A 150 7.19 -3.38 -23.62
CA TYR A 150 7.06 -4.07 -24.90
C TYR A 150 6.91 -3.07 -26.02
N VAL A 151 7.71 -3.21 -27.07
CA VAL A 151 7.64 -2.43 -28.30
C VAL A 151 6.97 -3.28 -29.36
N ASP A 152 5.74 -2.94 -29.69
CA ASP A 152 4.96 -3.60 -30.73
C ASP A 152 5.44 -3.20 -32.13
N LYS A 153 5.18 -4.04 -33.14
CA LYS A 153 5.52 -3.80 -34.54
C LYS A 153 4.92 -2.51 -35.10
N GLU A 154 3.76 -2.08 -34.59
CA GLU A 154 3.07 -0.85 -35.03
C GLU A 154 3.51 0.38 -34.22
N ALA A 155 4.48 0.24 -33.29
CA ALA A 155 4.93 1.34 -32.47
C ALA A 155 5.72 2.38 -33.28
N ASP A 156 5.51 3.67 -32.97
CA ASP A 156 6.41 4.74 -33.44
C ASP A 156 7.77 4.56 -32.73
N ILE A 157 8.81 4.37 -33.53
CA ILE A 157 10.15 4.07 -33.04
C ILE A 157 10.74 5.22 -32.21
N GLU A 158 10.52 6.47 -32.58
CA GLU A 158 11.06 7.61 -31.84
C GLU A 158 10.34 7.79 -30.48
N ILE A 159 9.04 7.59 -30.46
CA ILE A 159 8.27 7.56 -29.19
C ILE A 159 8.74 6.40 -28.33
N ALA A 160 8.89 5.19 -28.88
CA ALA A 160 9.35 4.02 -28.16
C ALA A 160 10.74 4.23 -27.54
N LYS A 161 11.71 4.79 -28.27
CA LYS A 161 13.03 5.14 -27.74
C LYS A 161 12.95 6.08 -26.54
N ASN A 162 12.15 7.15 -26.65
CA ASN A 162 11.98 8.13 -25.57
C ASN A 162 11.35 7.50 -24.32
N ILE A 163 10.35 6.64 -24.49
CA ILE A 163 9.71 5.91 -23.38
C ILE A 163 10.72 4.97 -22.70
N ILE A 164 11.46 4.17 -23.46
CA ILE A 164 12.46 3.23 -22.96
C ILE A 164 13.53 3.98 -22.17
N PHE A 165 14.09 5.04 -22.78
CA PHE A 165 15.10 5.86 -22.13
C PHE A 165 14.59 6.45 -20.81
N ASN A 166 13.41 7.04 -20.80
CA ASN A 166 12.82 7.62 -19.61
C ASN A 166 12.51 6.57 -18.54
N SER A 167 11.90 5.43 -18.91
CA SER A 167 11.47 4.38 -17.99
C SER A 167 12.65 3.68 -17.30
N LYS A 168 13.83 3.61 -17.96
CA LYS A 168 15.03 2.98 -17.38
C LYS A 168 15.95 3.97 -16.70
N LEU A 169 16.23 5.13 -17.32
CA LEU A 169 17.36 5.98 -16.93
C LEU A 169 16.98 7.17 -16.06
N ARG A 170 15.71 7.54 -15.98
CA ARG A 170 15.28 8.68 -15.14
C ARG A 170 15.57 8.46 -13.65
N ARG A 171 15.26 7.25 -13.16
CA ARG A 171 15.52 6.82 -11.77
C ARG A 171 15.67 5.30 -11.74
N PRO A 172 16.84 4.77 -12.05
CA PRO A 172 17.04 3.32 -12.19
C PRO A 172 16.93 2.52 -10.88
N GLU A 173 17.01 3.21 -9.74
CA GLU A 173 16.94 2.62 -8.40
C GLU A 173 15.52 2.38 -7.89
N ILE A 174 14.49 2.94 -8.54
CA ILE A 174 13.10 2.74 -8.09
C ILE A 174 12.50 1.44 -8.62
N CYS A 175 11.58 0.87 -7.84
CA CYS A 175 10.89 -0.39 -8.18
C CYS A 175 10.02 -0.30 -9.46
N GLY A 176 9.76 0.89 -9.99
CA GLY A 176 9.02 1.12 -11.24
C GLY A 176 9.92 1.33 -12.46
N ALA A 177 11.26 1.32 -12.31
CA ALA A 177 12.17 1.40 -13.44
C ALA A 177 12.07 0.14 -14.32
N ALA A 178 12.18 0.29 -15.63
CA ALA A 178 12.13 -0.84 -16.54
C ALA A 178 13.32 -1.79 -16.30
N GLU A 179 13.02 -3.08 -16.15
CA GLU A 179 14.01 -4.15 -15.98
C GLU A 179 14.19 -4.97 -17.26
N THR A 180 13.13 -5.09 -18.05
CA THR A 180 13.11 -5.91 -19.25
C THR A 180 12.56 -5.10 -20.41
N LEU A 181 13.26 -5.12 -21.54
CA LEU A 181 12.79 -4.60 -22.82
C LEU A 181 12.46 -5.77 -23.73
N LEU A 182 11.20 -5.86 -24.15
CA LEU A 182 10.72 -6.82 -25.14
C LEU A 182 10.45 -6.05 -26.45
N ILE A 183 10.97 -6.56 -27.56
CA ILE A 183 10.83 -5.93 -28.87
C ILE A 183 10.24 -6.94 -29.83
N ASP A 184 9.25 -6.54 -30.63
CA ASP A 184 8.72 -7.39 -31.68
C ASP A 184 9.82 -7.79 -32.66
N LEU A 185 9.83 -9.06 -33.07
CA LEU A 185 10.87 -9.63 -33.93
C LEU A 185 11.03 -8.89 -35.26
N SER A 186 9.95 -8.31 -35.78
CA SER A 186 9.99 -7.53 -37.03
C SER A 186 10.83 -6.26 -36.95
N LEU A 187 11.08 -5.76 -35.71
CA LEU A 187 11.85 -4.54 -35.46
C LEU A 187 13.35 -4.79 -35.21
N ILE A 188 13.76 -6.04 -35.06
CA ILE A 188 15.15 -6.40 -34.71
C ILE A 188 16.08 -6.29 -35.93
N HIS A 189 15.57 -6.42 -37.14
CA HIS A 189 16.33 -6.47 -38.38
C HIS A 189 16.41 -5.13 -39.13
N ILE A 190 16.32 -4.06 -38.43
CA ILE A 190 16.48 -2.73 -39.01
C ILE A 190 17.95 -2.40 -39.22
#